data_14d8025d6fd983013593c70262353f76
#
_entry.id   14d8025d6fd983013593c70262353f76
#
_cell.length_a   1.000
_cell.length_b   1.000
_cell.length_c   1.000
_cell.angle_alpha   90.00
_cell.angle_beta   90.00
_cell.angle_gamma   90.00
#
_symmetry.space_group_name_H-M   'P 1'
#
loop_
_entity.id
_entity.type
_entity.pdbx_description
1 polymer ?
#
loop_
_entity_poly.entity_id
_entity_poly.type
_entity_poly.pdbx_seq_one_letter_code
_entity_poly.pdbx_strand_id
1 'polypeptide(L)'
;MDNNSNPKTNNKMIFSKNIVINSNEAISWGAAAANVNFVSHYPGSPVNLVEPHLKKINNRFDKKIEFNNSLNEHVAALSAAGASYCGARSLTIMKHVGLNIAADPFNYIGYTGVKGGMVIVVGTDPGAVSSTGEEDVHWFVPQFNFPLFEPTSVQECYDYTIDAFELSERHQIPVMIFVPGRLAYNHSSIKVSLENNKLNKKFYFEKDRDKYINVGARAVKNHRILVEKVKKISETESVNKNKFNQKSKTVISIFSR
;
A
#
# COMPACT_ATOMS: atom_id res chain seq x y z
N MET A 1 -16.86 27.10 -28.87
CA MET A 1 -17.46 25.74 -29.00
C MET A 1 -16.54 24.78 -28.26
N ASP A 2 -16.84 24.66 -26.97
CA ASP A 2 -16.03 23.83 -26.05
C ASP A 2 -16.52 22.38 -26.11
N ASN A 3 -15.71 21.51 -26.69
CA ASN A 3 -15.90 20.07 -26.60
C ASN A 3 -14.89 19.48 -25.60
N ASN A 4 -15.17 19.67 -24.30
CA ASN A 4 -14.49 18.95 -23.24
C ASN A 4 -15.33 17.69 -22.89
N SER A 5 -15.30 16.68 -23.75
CA SER A 5 -15.86 15.37 -23.46
C SER A 5 -14.83 14.56 -22.71
N ASN A 6 -14.89 14.65 -21.38
CA ASN A 6 -14.22 13.71 -20.48
C ASN A 6 -14.71 12.28 -20.82
N PRO A 7 -13.86 11.31 -21.18
CA PRO A 7 -14.31 9.96 -21.47
C PRO A 7 -14.87 9.35 -20.18
N LYS A 8 -16.18 9.19 -20.09
CA LYS A 8 -16.85 8.41 -19.05
C LYS A 8 -16.31 6.98 -19.15
N THR A 9 -15.42 6.60 -18.26
CA THR A 9 -15.02 5.21 -18.09
C THR A 9 -16.25 4.44 -17.65
N ASN A 10 -16.78 3.60 -18.54
CA ASN A 10 -17.88 2.66 -18.21
C ASN A 10 -17.35 1.59 -17.26
N ASN A 11 -17.23 1.92 -15.97
CA ASN A 11 -16.86 0.98 -14.92
C ASN A 11 -18.04 0.03 -14.70
N LYS A 12 -17.97 -1.16 -15.29
CA LYS A 12 -18.97 -2.19 -15.07
C LYS A 12 -18.60 -2.97 -13.80
N MET A 13 -19.45 -2.88 -12.79
CA MET A 13 -19.33 -3.72 -11.59
C MET A 13 -19.41 -5.20 -11.99
N ILE A 14 -18.42 -6.00 -11.63
CA ILE A 14 -18.37 -7.45 -11.95
C ILE A 14 -18.69 -8.31 -10.75
N PHE A 15 -18.56 -7.78 -9.54
CA PHE A 15 -18.84 -8.51 -8.30
C PHE A 15 -19.14 -7.54 -7.16
N SER A 16 -20.20 -7.80 -6.39
CA SER A 16 -20.48 -7.13 -5.12
C SER A 16 -21.26 -8.09 -4.22
N LYS A 17 -20.70 -8.38 -3.06
CA LYS A 17 -21.31 -9.34 -2.11
C LYS A 17 -20.79 -9.13 -0.69
N ASN A 18 -21.62 -9.48 0.30
CA ASN A 18 -21.16 -9.72 1.66
C ASN A 18 -20.60 -11.13 1.75
N ILE A 19 -19.38 -11.27 2.23
CA ILE A 19 -18.67 -12.54 2.40
C ILE A 19 -17.99 -12.59 3.76
N VAL A 20 -17.89 -13.79 4.33
CA VAL A 20 -17.16 -14.03 5.57
C VAL A 20 -15.73 -14.39 5.21
N ILE A 21 -14.78 -13.52 5.57
CA ILE A 21 -13.36 -13.66 5.25
C ILE A 21 -12.49 -13.15 6.38
N ASN A 22 -11.21 -13.51 6.35
CA ASN A 22 -10.20 -12.94 7.26
C ASN A 22 -9.54 -11.68 6.67
N SER A 23 -8.71 -11.02 7.48
CA SER A 23 -8.07 -9.76 7.06
C SER A 23 -7.06 -9.95 5.92
N ASN A 24 -6.37 -11.09 5.82
CA ASN A 24 -5.50 -11.37 4.67
C ASN A 24 -6.29 -11.40 3.36
N GLU A 25 -7.47 -12.06 3.39
CA GLU A 25 -8.39 -12.08 2.26
C GLU A 25 -8.96 -10.69 1.97
N ALA A 26 -9.32 -9.92 3.02
CA ALA A 26 -9.83 -8.56 2.88
C ALA A 26 -8.83 -7.63 2.19
N ILE A 27 -7.55 -7.67 2.58
CA ILE A 27 -6.46 -6.95 1.92
C ILE A 27 -6.34 -7.38 0.45
N SER A 28 -6.43 -8.69 0.18
CA SER A 28 -6.35 -9.22 -1.19
C SER A 28 -7.50 -8.70 -2.06
N TRP A 29 -8.73 -8.68 -1.52
CA TRP A 29 -9.88 -8.09 -2.22
C TRP A 29 -9.73 -6.59 -2.41
N GLY A 30 -9.21 -5.85 -1.40
CA GLY A 30 -8.92 -4.41 -1.50
C GLY A 30 -7.88 -4.11 -2.58
N ALA A 31 -6.78 -4.88 -2.63
CA ALA A 31 -5.75 -4.73 -3.65
C ALA A 31 -6.29 -5.02 -5.07
N ALA A 32 -7.13 -6.06 -5.22
CA ALA A 32 -7.79 -6.37 -6.49
C ALA A 32 -8.79 -5.28 -6.90
N ALA A 33 -9.54 -4.72 -5.96
CA ALA A 33 -10.48 -3.61 -6.18
C ALA A 33 -9.74 -2.31 -6.56
N ALA A 34 -8.58 -2.07 -5.94
CA ALA A 34 -7.68 -0.98 -6.29
C ALA A 34 -6.94 -1.20 -7.62
N ASN A 35 -7.21 -2.29 -8.34
CA ASN A 35 -6.55 -2.62 -9.60
C ASN A 35 -5.01 -2.63 -9.49
N VAL A 36 -4.48 -3.30 -8.46
CA VAL A 36 -3.04 -3.57 -8.35
C VAL A 36 -2.54 -4.29 -9.59
N ASN A 37 -1.36 -3.93 -10.07
CA ASN A 37 -0.78 -4.48 -11.29
C ASN A 37 0.40 -5.41 -10.99
N PHE A 38 1.12 -5.15 -9.92
CA PHE A 38 2.33 -5.89 -9.57
C PHE A 38 2.38 -6.14 -8.07
N VAL A 39 2.73 -7.38 -7.69
CA VAL A 39 2.89 -7.79 -6.30
C VAL A 39 4.27 -8.40 -6.13
N SER A 40 5.04 -7.89 -5.18
CA SER A 40 6.31 -8.45 -4.79
C SER A 40 6.32 -8.72 -3.30
N HIS A 41 6.70 -9.92 -2.88
CA HIS A 41 6.69 -10.27 -1.47
C HIS A 41 7.81 -11.22 -1.07
N TYR A 42 8.12 -11.22 0.21
CA TYR A 42 8.84 -12.26 0.90
C TYR A 42 7.95 -12.82 2.02
N PRO A 43 7.67 -14.13 2.03
CA PRO A 43 6.64 -14.70 2.91
C PRO A 43 6.99 -14.56 4.39
N GLY A 44 6.04 -14.06 5.18
CA GLY A 44 6.16 -13.90 6.63
C GLY A 44 4.79 -13.80 7.31
N SER A 45 4.56 -14.63 8.33
CA SER A 45 3.36 -14.52 9.16
C SER A 45 3.37 -13.21 9.95
N PRO A 46 2.20 -12.56 10.15
CA PRO A 46 0.83 -13.05 9.92
C PRO A 46 0.21 -12.71 8.56
N VAL A 47 0.93 -12.05 7.64
CA VAL A 47 0.39 -11.57 6.34
C VAL A 47 0.77 -12.46 5.15
N ASN A 48 1.34 -13.61 5.39
CA ASN A 48 1.80 -14.56 4.37
C ASN A 48 0.68 -15.14 3.49
N LEU A 49 -0.59 -14.98 3.87
CA LEU A 49 -1.74 -15.45 3.11
C LEU A 49 -2.32 -14.41 2.14
N VAL A 50 -1.89 -13.16 2.19
CA VAL A 50 -2.40 -12.10 1.31
C VAL A 50 -2.13 -12.46 -0.16
N GLU A 51 -0.90 -12.81 -0.52
CA GLU A 51 -0.54 -13.11 -1.91
C GLU A 51 -1.26 -14.35 -2.44
N PRO A 52 -1.33 -15.51 -1.73
CA PRO A 52 -2.09 -16.67 -2.19
C PRO A 52 -3.58 -16.39 -2.43
N HIS A 53 -4.20 -15.57 -1.58
CA HIS A 53 -5.59 -15.18 -1.77
C HIS A 53 -5.75 -14.24 -2.97
N LEU A 54 -4.84 -13.30 -3.15
CA LEU A 54 -4.87 -12.40 -4.30
C LEU A 54 -4.65 -13.14 -5.63
N LYS A 55 -3.82 -14.18 -5.66
CA LYS A 55 -3.68 -15.09 -6.82
C LYS A 55 -5.00 -15.80 -7.16
N LYS A 56 -5.75 -16.27 -6.15
CA LYS A 56 -7.07 -16.88 -6.39
C LYS A 56 -8.04 -15.85 -7.02
N ILE A 57 -8.06 -14.61 -6.52
CA ILE A 57 -8.89 -13.53 -7.07
C ILE A 57 -8.44 -13.18 -8.50
N ASN A 58 -7.14 -13.06 -8.72
CA ASN A 58 -6.57 -12.80 -10.05
C ASN A 58 -7.04 -13.84 -11.07
N ASN A 59 -6.91 -15.14 -10.73
CA ASN A 59 -7.29 -16.23 -11.63
C ASN A 59 -8.82 -16.26 -11.87
N ARG A 60 -9.63 -15.99 -10.83
CA ARG A 60 -11.08 -16.00 -10.95
C ARG A 60 -11.64 -14.87 -11.81
N PHE A 61 -11.03 -13.68 -11.74
CA PHE A 61 -11.56 -12.46 -12.38
C PHE A 61 -10.66 -11.92 -13.50
N ASP A 62 -9.61 -12.66 -13.87
CA ASP A 62 -8.64 -12.30 -14.94
C ASP A 62 -8.09 -10.88 -14.79
N LYS A 63 -7.63 -10.53 -13.56
CA LYS A 63 -7.19 -9.16 -13.22
C LYS A 63 -5.85 -8.78 -13.84
N LYS A 64 -5.09 -9.74 -14.38
CA LYS A 64 -3.77 -9.53 -15.02
C LYS A 64 -2.72 -8.94 -14.06
N ILE A 65 -2.70 -9.44 -12.84
CA ILE A 65 -1.73 -9.07 -11.82
C ILE A 65 -0.46 -9.91 -12.00
N GLU A 66 0.69 -9.28 -12.06
CA GLU A 66 1.99 -9.93 -12.06
C GLU A 66 2.49 -10.16 -10.63
N PHE A 67 3.02 -11.37 -10.36
CA PHE A 67 3.48 -11.78 -9.04
C PHE A 67 4.95 -12.14 -9.05
N ASN A 68 5.71 -11.62 -8.09
CA ASN A 68 7.12 -11.90 -7.90
C ASN A 68 7.40 -12.35 -6.45
N ASN A 69 7.85 -13.61 -6.29
CA ASN A 69 8.38 -14.09 -5.02
C ASN A 69 9.85 -13.68 -4.95
N SER A 70 10.16 -12.77 -4.05
CA SER A 70 11.50 -12.19 -3.93
C SER A 70 12.40 -13.03 -3.02
N LEU A 71 13.72 -12.88 -3.18
CA LEU A 71 14.70 -13.58 -2.35
C LEU A 71 14.74 -13.08 -0.90
N ASN A 72 14.39 -11.81 -0.71
CA ASN A 72 14.23 -11.16 0.60
C ASN A 72 13.41 -9.88 0.45
N GLU A 73 13.15 -9.19 1.56
CA GLU A 73 12.32 -7.98 1.62
C GLU A 73 12.98 -6.77 0.94
N HIS A 74 14.31 -6.68 0.93
CA HIS A 74 15.04 -5.66 0.19
C HIS A 74 14.73 -5.73 -1.32
N VAL A 75 14.84 -6.94 -1.90
CA VAL A 75 14.53 -7.17 -3.31
C VAL A 75 13.03 -6.97 -3.57
N ALA A 76 12.16 -7.38 -2.63
CA ALA A 76 10.72 -7.17 -2.74
C ALA A 76 10.38 -5.67 -2.83
N ALA A 77 10.96 -4.85 -1.96
CA ALA A 77 10.76 -3.40 -1.94
C ALA A 77 11.23 -2.74 -3.25
N LEU A 78 12.44 -3.08 -3.73
CA LEU A 78 12.98 -2.53 -4.97
C LEU A 78 12.18 -2.96 -6.21
N SER A 79 11.71 -4.21 -6.27
CA SER A 79 10.89 -4.71 -7.36
C SER A 79 9.54 -3.97 -7.43
N ALA A 80 8.88 -3.77 -6.28
CA ALA A 80 7.65 -3.00 -6.19
C ALA A 80 7.86 -1.53 -6.58
N ALA A 81 8.98 -0.91 -6.14
CA ALA A 81 9.35 0.44 -6.52
C ALA A 81 9.59 0.57 -8.02
N GLY A 82 10.30 -0.38 -8.64
CA GLY A 82 10.53 -0.42 -10.08
C GLY A 82 9.23 -0.44 -10.88
N ALA A 83 8.27 -1.29 -10.48
CA ALA A 83 6.94 -1.32 -11.08
C ALA A 83 6.21 0.02 -10.91
N SER A 84 6.27 0.60 -9.71
CA SER A 84 5.67 1.90 -9.42
C SER A 84 6.32 3.04 -10.24
N TYR A 85 7.63 3.04 -10.43
CA TYR A 85 8.32 4.04 -11.27
C TYR A 85 7.86 4.00 -12.73
N CYS A 86 7.45 2.82 -13.20
CA CYS A 86 6.80 2.66 -14.51
C CYS A 86 5.32 3.09 -14.53
N GLY A 87 4.75 3.47 -13.39
CA GLY A 87 3.37 3.90 -13.25
C GLY A 87 2.36 2.78 -12.95
N ALA A 88 2.83 1.56 -12.63
CA ALA A 88 1.99 0.47 -12.16
C ALA A 88 1.63 0.65 -10.68
N ARG A 89 0.42 0.29 -10.27
CA ARG A 89 0.10 0.12 -8.85
C ARG A 89 0.79 -1.14 -8.33
N SER A 90 1.63 -0.99 -7.32
CA SER A 90 2.44 -2.08 -6.77
C SER A 90 2.16 -2.32 -5.29
N LEU A 91 2.15 -3.58 -4.91
CA LEU A 91 1.97 -4.04 -3.53
C LEU A 91 3.23 -4.79 -3.10
N THR A 92 3.80 -4.44 -1.95
CA THR A 92 4.81 -5.27 -1.30
C THR A 92 4.31 -5.74 0.06
N ILE A 93 4.62 -7.00 0.39
CA ILE A 93 4.09 -7.66 1.59
C ILE A 93 5.27 -8.27 2.34
N MET A 94 5.34 -7.99 3.64
CA MET A 94 6.41 -8.51 4.49
C MET A 94 5.97 -8.58 5.96
N LYS A 95 6.75 -9.30 6.74
CA LYS A 95 6.65 -9.31 8.20
C LYS A 95 7.39 -8.10 8.78
N HIS A 96 7.10 -7.75 10.05
CA HIS A 96 7.75 -6.62 10.74
C HIS A 96 9.29 -6.69 10.73
N VAL A 97 9.88 -7.86 10.99
CA VAL A 97 11.35 -8.03 10.92
C VAL A 97 11.93 -7.74 9.53
N GLY A 98 11.11 -7.88 8.48
CA GLY A 98 11.49 -7.57 7.10
C GLY A 98 11.70 -6.07 6.86
N LEU A 99 11.12 -5.19 7.68
CA LEU A 99 11.38 -3.76 7.60
C LEU A 99 12.84 -3.43 7.89
N ASN A 100 13.52 -4.17 8.78
CA ASN A 100 14.96 -4.03 9.02
C ASN A 100 15.75 -4.31 7.73
N ILE A 101 15.36 -5.35 6.98
CA ILE A 101 16.01 -5.74 5.72
C ILE A 101 15.69 -4.75 4.60
N ALA A 102 14.48 -4.22 4.58
CA ALA A 102 13.99 -3.28 3.56
C ALA A 102 14.22 -1.79 3.95
N ALA A 103 14.88 -1.49 5.07
CA ALA A 103 15.03 -0.12 5.55
C ALA A 103 15.80 0.77 4.57
N ASP A 104 16.90 0.28 3.99
CA ASP A 104 17.68 1.04 3.01
C ASP A 104 16.87 1.39 1.76
N PRO A 105 16.25 0.43 1.03
CA PRO A 105 15.43 0.78 -0.13
C PRO A 105 14.26 1.71 0.22
N PHE A 106 13.59 1.56 1.37
CA PHE A 106 12.48 2.44 1.72
C PHE A 106 12.93 3.87 2.00
N ASN A 107 14.08 4.07 2.65
CA ASN A 107 14.68 5.40 2.77
C ASN A 107 14.90 6.04 1.40
N TYR A 108 15.50 5.30 0.46
CA TYR A 108 15.73 5.79 -0.90
C TYR A 108 14.41 6.08 -1.64
N ILE A 109 13.43 5.17 -1.57
CA ILE A 109 12.13 5.34 -2.22
C ILE A 109 11.37 6.55 -1.66
N GLY A 110 11.52 6.86 -0.37
CA GLY A 110 10.97 8.07 0.24
C GLY A 110 11.45 9.34 -0.45
N TYR A 111 12.73 9.43 -0.73
CA TYR A 111 13.34 10.58 -1.41
C TYR A 111 12.91 10.69 -2.88
N THR A 112 12.86 9.59 -3.60
CA THR A 112 12.47 9.58 -5.02
C THR A 112 10.96 9.69 -5.22
N GLY A 113 10.19 9.31 -4.20
CA GLY A 113 8.75 9.14 -4.33
C GLY A 113 8.39 8.01 -5.29
N VAL A 114 7.14 7.95 -5.69
CA VAL A 114 6.57 6.94 -6.60
C VAL A 114 5.84 7.60 -7.76
N LYS A 115 5.42 6.83 -8.77
CA LYS A 115 4.61 7.30 -9.91
C LYS A 115 3.25 6.61 -9.92
N GLY A 116 3.21 5.29 -9.96
CA GLY A 116 2.02 4.50 -9.63
C GLY A 116 1.92 4.31 -8.13
N GLY A 117 0.73 4.10 -7.59
CA GLY A 117 0.54 3.87 -6.17
C GLY A 117 1.37 2.68 -5.67
N MET A 118 2.11 2.85 -4.57
CA MET A 118 2.87 1.79 -3.90
C MET A 118 2.38 1.62 -2.48
N VAL A 119 1.88 0.43 -2.17
CA VAL A 119 1.40 0.06 -0.83
C VAL A 119 2.30 -1.01 -0.22
N ILE A 120 2.61 -0.85 1.06
CA ILE A 120 3.48 -1.72 1.84
C ILE A 120 2.64 -2.32 2.97
N VAL A 121 2.29 -3.60 2.86
CA VAL A 121 1.58 -4.33 3.92
C VAL A 121 2.59 -5.00 4.82
N VAL A 122 2.54 -4.65 6.10
CA VAL A 122 3.45 -5.17 7.13
C VAL A 122 2.64 -5.93 8.18
N GLY A 123 2.93 -7.21 8.31
CA GLY A 123 2.40 -8.01 9.41
C GLY A 123 3.15 -7.74 10.70
N THR A 124 2.49 -7.15 11.69
CA THR A 124 3.07 -6.93 13.02
C THR A 124 2.71 -8.09 13.95
N ASP A 125 3.60 -8.42 14.87
CA ASP A 125 3.44 -9.55 15.78
C ASP A 125 3.76 -9.15 17.24
N PRO A 126 2.92 -8.25 17.82
CA PRO A 126 3.09 -7.88 19.23
C PRO A 126 2.88 -9.10 20.13
N GLY A 127 3.79 -9.29 21.09
CA GLY A 127 3.85 -10.50 21.92
C GLY A 127 4.62 -11.66 21.29
N ALA A 128 5.22 -11.46 20.12
CA ALA A 128 6.11 -12.42 19.43
C ALA A 128 5.52 -13.83 19.27
N VAL A 129 4.21 -13.96 19.00
CA VAL A 129 3.50 -15.26 18.93
C VAL A 129 4.09 -16.17 17.86
N SER A 130 4.52 -15.62 16.73
CA SER A 130 5.16 -16.37 15.62
C SER A 130 6.50 -15.76 15.19
N SER A 131 7.19 -15.07 16.09
CA SER A 131 8.46 -14.38 15.85
C SER A 131 9.51 -14.74 16.89
N THR A 132 10.77 -14.55 16.55
CA THR A 132 11.91 -14.75 17.48
C THR A 132 12.05 -13.59 18.48
N GLY A 133 11.41 -12.45 18.21
CA GLY A 133 11.42 -11.27 19.07
C GLY A 133 10.24 -10.36 18.77
N GLU A 134 9.94 -9.47 19.71
CA GLU A 134 8.94 -8.41 19.56
C GLU A 134 9.66 -7.13 19.16
N GLU A 135 9.17 -6.50 18.10
CA GLU A 135 9.70 -5.24 17.59
C GLU A 135 8.56 -4.24 17.39
N ASP A 136 8.71 -3.04 17.95
CA ASP A 136 7.85 -1.91 17.62
C ASP A 136 8.31 -1.26 16.31
N VAL A 137 7.64 -1.60 15.23
CA VAL A 137 7.98 -1.09 13.89
C VAL A 137 7.40 0.29 13.59
N HIS A 138 6.66 0.90 14.51
CA HIS A 138 6.13 2.26 14.32
C HIS A 138 7.25 3.29 14.15
N TRP A 139 8.44 3.02 14.70
CA TRP A 139 9.61 3.89 14.53
C TRP A 139 10.08 4.03 13.07
N PHE A 140 9.77 3.07 12.21
CA PHE A 140 10.07 3.17 10.79
C PHE A 140 9.18 4.18 10.06
N VAL A 141 7.99 4.46 10.57
CA VAL A 141 7.04 5.41 9.95
C VAL A 141 7.64 6.81 9.86
N PRO A 142 8.08 7.43 10.98
CA PRO A 142 8.75 8.73 10.91
C PRO A 142 10.12 8.67 10.23
N GLN A 143 10.82 7.52 10.26
CA GLN A 143 12.11 7.37 9.59
C GLN A 143 11.97 7.45 8.08
N PHE A 144 10.97 6.76 7.50
CA PHE A 144 10.74 6.77 6.05
C PHE A 144 9.87 7.96 5.61
N ASN A 145 9.21 8.63 6.55
CA ASN A 145 8.21 9.66 6.29
C ASN A 145 7.06 9.14 5.42
N PHE A 146 6.59 7.92 5.67
CA PHE A 146 5.46 7.34 4.95
C PHE A 146 4.17 7.48 5.75
N PRO A 147 3.04 7.78 5.10
CA PRO A 147 1.72 7.66 5.73
C PRO A 147 1.45 6.21 6.16
N LEU A 148 0.79 6.06 7.31
CA LEU A 148 0.43 4.77 7.88
C LEU A 148 -1.08 4.64 8.02
N PHE A 149 -1.60 3.47 7.66
CA PHE A 149 -2.94 3.00 7.99
C PHE A 149 -2.85 1.83 8.98
N GLU A 150 -3.64 1.89 10.04
CA GLU A 150 -3.75 0.83 11.04
C GLU A 150 -5.21 0.38 11.15
N PRO A 151 -5.64 -0.62 10.37
CA PRO A 151 -7.00 -1.12 10.43
C PRO A 151 -7.26 -1.79 11.78
N THR A 152 -8.48 -1.64 12.29
CA THR A 152 -8.96 -2.25 13.52
C THR A 152 -10.00 -3.33 13.28
N SER A 153 -10.49 -3.44 12.05
CA SER A 153 -11.49 -4.42 11.62
C SER A 153 -11.14 -5.02 10.25
N VAL A 154 -11.77 -6.16 9.95
CA VAL A 154 -11.62 -6.85 8.66
C VAL A 154 -12.13 -5.97 7.51
N GLN A 155 -13.22 -5.21 7.72
CA GLN A 155 -13.72 -4.27 6.71
C GLN A 155 -12.70 -3.16 6.43
N GLU A 156 -12.10 -2.58 7.48
CA GLU A 156 -11.07 -1.57 7.32
C GLU A 156 -9.83 -2.09 6.60
N CYS A 157 -9.47 -3.37 6.76
CA CYS A 157 -8.40 -3.96 5.96
C CYS A 157 -8.67 -3.88 4.45
N TYR A 158 -9.93 -4.08 4.05
CA TYR A 158 -10.35 -3.93 2.65
C TYR A 158 -10.36 -2.44 2.23
N ASP A 159 -11.05 -1.60 2.98
CA ASP A 159 -11.25 -0.18 2.64
C ASP A 159 -9.92 0.58 2.62
N TYR A 160 -9.09 0.40 3.66
CA TYR A 160 -7.80 1.08 3.77
C TYR A 160 -6.78 0.62 2.73
N THR A 161 -6.90 -0.61 2.23
CA THR A 161 -6.05 -1.04 1.10
C THR A 161 -6.37 -0.23 -0.15
N ILE A 162 -7.64 0.03 -0.43
CA ILE A 162 -8.06 0.87 -1.56
C ILE A 162 -7.60 2.31 -1.35
N ASP A 163 -7.90 2.88 -0.18
CA ASP A 163 -7.54 4.24 0.20
C ASP A 163 -6.02 4.47 0.14
N ALA A 164 -5.22 3.47 0.58
CA ALA A 164 -3.77 3.55 0.56
C ALA A 164 -3.21 3.66 -0.86
N PHE A 165 -3.75 2.91 -1.83
CA PHE A 165 -3.37 3.04 -3.23
C PHE A 165 -3.73 4.41 -3.80
N GLU A 166 -4.91 4.93 -3.49
CA GLU A 166 -5.36 6.25 -3.94
C GLU A 166 -4.53 7.38 -3.33
N LEU A 167 -4.25 7.31 -2.02
CA LEU A 167 -3.41 8.27 -1.33
C LEU A 167 -1.99 8.24 -1.89
N SER A 168 -1.43 7.05 -2.05
CA SER A 168 -0.09 6.85 -2.60
C SER A 168 0.05 7.45 -4.00
N GLU A 169 -0.89 7.19 -4.90
CA GLU A 169 -0.86 7.70 -6.28
C GLU A 169 -1.08 9.21 -6.34
N ARG A 170 -2.01 9.74 -5.53
CA ARG A 170 -2.31 11.18 -5.44
C ARG A 170 -1.13 12.01 -4.97
N HIS A 171 -0.43 11.53 -3.95
CA HIS A 171 0.70 12.25 -3.33
C HIS A 171 2.06 11.77 -3.81
N GLN A 172 2.11 10.73 -4.65
CA GLN A 172 3.36 10.13 -5.15
C GLN A 172 4.31 9.76 -4.02
N ILE A 173 3.82 9.06 -3.01
CA ILE A 173 4.55 8.60 -1.83
C ILE A 173 4.12 7.16 -1.50
N PRO A 174 5.02 6.26 -1.07
CA PRO A 174 4.59 4.96 -0.55
C PRO A 174 3.69 5.11 0.68
N VAL A 175 2.77 4.17 0.87
CA VAL A 175 1.87 4.13 2.03
C VAL A 175 1.99 2.78 2.72
N MET A 176 2.08 2.79 4.04
CA MET A 176 2.18 1.59 4.87
C MET A 176 0.82 1.20 5.44
N ILE A 177 0.60 -0.11 5.57
CA ILE A 177 -0.55 -0.68 6.30
C ILE A 177 0.01 -1.68 7.31
N PHE A 178 -0.19 -1.43 8.61
CA PHE A 178 0.22 -2.35 9.67
C PHE A 178 -0.95 -3.22 10.10
N VAL A 179 -0.72 -4.55 10.10
CA VAL A 179 -1.76 -5.54 10.40
C VAL A 179 -1.27 -6.45 11.52
N PRO A 180 -1.78 -6.28 12.75
CA PRO A 180 -1.38 -7.14 13.86
C PRO A 180 -1.93 -8.57 13.69
N GLY A 181 -1.19 -9.55 14.21
CA GLY A 181 -1.49 -10.97 14.07
C GLY A 181 -2.92 -11.34 14.49
N ARG A 182 -3.41 -10.78 15.61
CA ARG A 182 -4.79 -10.99 16.07
C ARG A 182 -5.85 -10.55 15.07
N LEU A 183 -5.57 -9.48 14.30
CA LEU A 183 -6.48 -8.99 13.26
C LEU A 183 -6.32 -9.81 11.98
N ALA A 184 -5.09 -10.17 11.62
CA ALA A 184 -4.79 -10.88 10.38
C ALA A 184 -5.61 -12.17 10.21
N TYR A 185 -5.85 -12.88 11.30
CA TYR A 185 -6.60 -14.14 11.34
C TYR A 185 -8.05 -13.99 11.79
N ASN A 186 -8.50 -12.78 12.14
CA ASN A 186 -9.87 -12.54 12.53
C ASN A 186 -10.81 -12.60 11.31
N HIS A 187 -11.96 -13.25 11.47
CA HIS A 187 -12.97 -13.40 10.42
C HIS A 187 -14.17 -12.50 10.71
N SER A 188 -14.69 -11.86 9.67
CA SER A 188 -15.91 -11.07 9.76
C SER A 188 -16.67 -11.11 8.43
N SER A 189 -17.96 -10.83 8.48
CA SER A 189 -18.75 -10.57 7.28
C SER A 189 -18.49 -9.15 6.82
N ILE A 190 -17.93 -8.98 5.64
CA ILE A 190 -17.64 -7.69 5.04
C ILE A 190 -18.24 -7.56 3.65
N LYS A 191 -18.48 -6.31 3.25
CA LYS A 191 -18.90 -6.01 1.88
C LYS A 191 -17.66 -5.79 1.01
N VAL A 192 -17.55 -6.60 -0.04
CA VAL A 192 -16.50 -6.43 -1.06
C VAL A 192 -17.13 -6.15 -2.42
N SER A 193 -16.43 -5.38 -3.25
CA SER A 193 -16.83 -5.12 -4.62
C SER A 193 -15.62 -5.10 -5.56
N LEU A 194 -15.82 -5.51 -6.81
CA LEU A 194 -14.84 -5.39 -7.87
C LEU A 194 -15.49 -4.73 -9.09
N GLU A 195 -14.76 -3.83 -9.70
CA GLU A 195 -15.11 -3.22 -10.97
C GLU A 195 -14.16 -3.70 -12.07
N ASN A 196 -14.69 -3.78 -13.28
CA ASN A 196 -13.89 -4.10 -14.45
C ASN A 196 -13.32 -2.80 -15.05
N ASN A 197 -12.28 -2.30 -14.42
CA ASN A 197 -11.53 -1.18 -14.97
C ASN A 197 -10.45 -1.75 -15.90
N LYS A 198 -10.78 -1.96 -17.18
CA LYS A 198 -9.77 -2.23 -18.20
C LYS A 198 -8.93 -0.97 -18.37
N LEU A 199 -7.95 -0.79 -17.50
CA LEU A 199 -6.93 0.22 -17.71
C LEU A 199 -6.03 -0.25 -18.86
N ASN A 200 -6.29 0.23 -20.08
CA ASN A 200 -5.32 0.15 -21.19
C ASN A 200 -4.14 1.10 -20.92
N LYS A 201 -3.57 1.02 -19.72
CA LYS A 201 -2.43 1.83 -19.30
C LYS A 201 -1.16 1.15 -19.76
N LYS A 202 -0.38 1.80 -20.61
CA LYS A 202 0.97 1.37 -20.91
C LYS A 202 1.89 1.78 -19.76
N PHE A 203 2.60 0.82 -19.20
CA PHE A 203 3.59 1.08 -18.17
C PHE A 203 4.94 1.35 -18.84
N TYR A 204 5.58 2.47 -18.49
CA TYR A 204 6.90 2.83 -18.99
C TYR A 204 7.66 3.67 -17.98
N PHE A 205 8.95 3.50 -17.94
CA PHE A 205 9.84 4.32 -17.13
C PHE A 205 10.11 5.65 -17.83
N GLU A 206 9.79 6.73 -17.16
CA GLU A 206 10.10 8.09 -17.59
C GLU A 206 11.42 8.53 -16.94
N LYS A 207 12.42 8.84 -17.76
CA LYS A 207 13.74 9.22 -17.29
C LYS A 207 13.68 10.63 -16.69
N ASP A 208 13.85 10.71 -15.37
CA ASP A 208 13.98 11.97 -14.62
C ASP A 208 15.21 11.88 -13.70
N ARG A 209 16.29 12.55 -14.09
CA ARG A 209 17.55 12.52 -13.33
C ARG A 209 17.44 13.23 -11.99
N ASP A 210 16.64 14.31 -11.90
CA ASP A 210 16.51 15.10 -10.69
C ASP A 210 15.66 14.38 -9.63
N LYS A 211 14.71 13.58 -10.08
CA LYS A 211 13.87 12.73 -9.22
C LYS A 211 14.61 11.48 -8.76
N TYR A 212 15.22 10.71 -9.69
CA TYR A 212 15.71 9.37 -9.40
C TYR A 212 17.19 9.27 -9.04
N ILE A 213 18.01 10.31 -9.32
CA ILE A 213 19.41 10.32 -8.89
C ILE A 213 19.52 11.08 -7.56
N ASN A 214 19.53 10.34 -6.47
CA ASN A 214 19.47 10.89 -5.11
C ASN A 214 20.87 11.00 -4.48
N VAL A 215 21.71 11.91 -5.02
CA VAL A 215 23.09 12.11 -4.57
C VAL A 215 23.37 13.60 -4.34
N GLY A 216 24.12 13.92 -3.27
CA GLY A 216 24.57 15.27 -2.95
C GLY A 216 23.41 16.27 -2.81
N ALA A 217 23.51 17.40 -3.52
CA ALA A 217 22.51 18.47 -3.45
C ALA A 217 21.10 18.02 -3.86
N ARG A 218 20.99 17.00 -4.75
CA ARG A 218 19.68 16.45 -5.14
C ARG A 218 19.03 15.71 -3.97
N ALA A 219 19.79 14.95 -3.18
CA ALA A 219 19.26 14.27 -2.01
C ALA A 219 18.69 15.28 -1.00
N VAL A 220 19.38 16.39 -0.75
CA VAL A 220 18.90 17.46 0.12
C VAL A 220 17.61 18.09 -0.41
N LYS A 221 17.53 18.36 -1.73
CA LYS A 221 16.31 18.87 -2.37
C LYS A 221 15.15 17.87 -2.25
N ASN A 222 15.39 16.60 -2.57
CA ASN A 222 14.36 15.56 -2.53
C ASN A 222 13.87 15.32 -1.09
N HIS A 223 14.74 15.41 -0.08
CA HIS A 223 14.33 15.37 1.31
C HIS A 223 13.38 16.51 1.69
N ARG A 224 13.69 17.74 1.29
CA ARG A 224 12.79 18.88 1.54
C ARG A 224 11.42 18.69 0.89
N ILE A 225 11.38 18.21 -0.36
CA ILE A 225 10.14 17.88 -1.06
C ILE A 225 9.35 16.80 -0.31
N LEU A 226 10.03 15.76 0.21
CA LEU A 226 9.39 14.71 1.00
C LEU A 226 8.74 15.29 2.27
N VAL A 227 9.47 16.11 3.04
CA VAL A 227 8.96 16.72 4.28
C VAL A 227 7.74 17.61 3.99
N GLU A 228 7.82 18.47 2.96
CA GLU A 228 6.70 19.32 2.55
C GLU A 228 5.47 18.50 2.12
N LYS A 229 5.70 17.41 1.40
CA LYS A 229 4.65 16.47 0.98
C LYS A 229 3.96 15.84 2.19
N VAL A 230 4.71 15.34 3.16
CA VAL A 230 4.17 14.75 4.40
C VAL A 230 3.38 15.77 5.19
N LYS A 231 3.89 17.00 5.33
CA LYS A 231 3.16 18.09 5.97
C LYS A 231 1.82 18.35 5.28
N LYS A 232 1.81 18.47 3.96
CA LYS A 232 0.56 18.65 3.19
C LYS A 232 -0.42 17.50 3.41
N ILE A 233 0.05 16.25 3.43
CA ILE A 233 -0.79 15.08 3.70
C ILE A 233 -1.39 15.20 5.10
N SER A 234 -0.60 15.56 6.12
CA SER A 234 -1.11 15.70 7.48
C SER A 234 -2.20 16.77 7.60
N GLU A 235 -2.08 17.86 6.85
CA GLU A 235 -3.06 18.97 6.87
C GLU A 235 -4.35 18.62 6.10
N THR A 236 -4.26 17.88 4.98
CA THR A 236 -5.40 17.66 4.09
C THR A 236 -6.13 16.34 4.32
N GLU A 237 -5.39 15.27 4.63
CA GLU A 237 -5.97 13.92 4.71
C GLU A 237 -6.37 13.54 6.15
N SER A 238 -5.62 13.99 7.18
CA SER A 238 -5.95 13.71 8.59
C SER A 238 -7.25 14.37 9.03
N VAL A 239 -7.52 15.60 8.58
CA VAL A 239 -8.74 16.36 8.91
C VAL A 239 -9.99 15.67 8.33
N ASN A 240 -9.88 15.05 7.17
CA ASN A 240 -11.02 14.39 6.52
C ASN A 240 -11.39 13.03 7.15
N LYS A 241 -10.45 12.33 7.78
CA LYS A 241 -10.67 11.01 8.40
C LYS A 241 -10.87 11.06 9.91
N ASN A 242 -10.45 12.14 10.56
CA ASN A 242 -10.73 12.41 11.97
C ASN A 242 -12.18 12.92 12.22
N LYS A 243 -13.13 12.65 11.33
CA LYS A 243 -14.53 12.72 11.71
C LYS A 243 -14.78 11.62 12.74
N PHE A 244 -14.59 11.99 14.00
CA PHE A 244 -14.93 11.18 15.15
C PHE A 244 -16.40 10.73 15.05
N ASN A 245 -16.59 9.58 14.43
CA ASN A 245 -17.79 8.82 14.68
C ASN A 245 -17.55 8.18 16.05
N GLN A 246 -18.31 8.57 17.06
CA GLN A 246 -18.15 8.15 18.46
C GLN A 246 -18.18 6.62 18.67
N LYS A 247 -18.29 5.84 17.61
CA LYS A 247 -18.36 4.37 17.62
C LYS A 247 -17.14 3.65 17.04
N SER A 248 -16.18 4.33 16.40
CA SER A 248 -14.94 3.70 15.92
C SER A 248 -13.73 4.48 16.39
N LYS A 249 -12.85 3.82 17.13
CA LYS A 249 -11.56 4.37 17.56
C LYS A 249 -10.51 4.09 16.46
N THR A 250 -10.62 4.74 15.32
CA THR A 250 -9.59 4.68 14.28
C THR A 250 -8.64 5.84 14.50
N VAL A 251 -7.39 5.54 14.77
CA VAL A 251 -6.31 6.52 14.86
C VAL A 251 -5.47 6.40 13.58
N ILE A 252 -5.44 7.47 12.78
CA ILE A 252 -4.44 7.62 11.72
C ILE A 252 -3.32 8.45 12.33
N SER A 253 -2.21 7.80 12.64
CA SER A 253 -1.04 8.48 13.17
C SER A 253 -0.18 8.95 12.00
N ILE A 254 -0.21 10.27 11.72
CA ILE A 254 0.76 10.91 10.83
C ILE A 254 1.73 11.66 11.74
N PHE A 255 2.95 11.12 11.87
CA PHE A 255 4.00 11.80 12.61
C PHE A 255 4.63 12.88 11.74
N SER A 256 4.34 14.14 12.02
CA SER A 256 5.12 15.27 11.53
C SER A 256 6.12 15.70 12.62
N ARG A 257 7.39 15.88 12.24
CA ARG A 257 8.37 16.62 13.07
C ARG A 257 8.26 18.10 12.80
#